data_3d450f3ddfc20ffce56abec4ca89cf38
#
_entry.id   3d450f3ddfc20ffce56abec4ca89cf38
#
_cell.length_a   1.000
_cell.length_b   1.000
_cell.length_c   1.000
_cell.angle_alpha   90.00
_cell.angle_beta   90.00
_cell.angle_gamma   90.00
#
_symmetry.space_group_name_H-M   'P 1'
#
loop_
_entity.id
_entity.type
_entity.pdbx_description
1 polymer ?
#
loop_
_entity_poly.entity_id
_entity_poly.type
_entity_poly.pdbx_seq_one_letter_code
_entity_poly.pdbx_strand_id
1 'polypeptide(L)'
;SEMCIRDRNSAIFEYINGNLIIHEGRECQIMTNSPTYDKQLTLNDYWKEIGGLVMLPGTNRASDRFVRASFYIQALPQTDNFRQVVAGVFGVMRNVSIPLGISIPEQPNIASTRWRTVADQKNKVYYFESTLSPDIFWINFKDLNFKTGAPVKKLTLTGREIYAGNAAGRFQAGKSLHFLFGI
;
A
#
# COMPACT_ATOMS: atom_id res chain seq x y z
N SER A 1 -10.94 7.67 -2.62
CA SER A 1 -11.06 7.17 -1.23
C SER A 1 -9.70 7.18 -0.55
N GLU A 2 -9.69 7.34 0.75
CA GLU A 2 -8.51 7.37 1.61
C GLU A 2 -8.74 6.48 2.82
N MET A 3 -7.67 5.90 3.35
CA MET A 3 -7.72 5.08 4.56
C MET A 3 -6.77 5.64 5.61
N CYS A 4 -7.29 5.87 6.81
CA CYS A 4 -6.51 6.27 7.98
C CYS A 4 -6.52 5.17 9.03
N ILE A 5 -5.38 4.97 9.72
CA ILE A 5 -5.24 4.01 10.82
C ILE A 5 -4.75 4.76 12.05
N ARG A 6 -5.52 4.69 13.13
CA ARG A 6 -5.16 5.26 14.43
C ARG A 6 -5.60 4.30 15.54
N ASP A 7 -4.73 4.08 16.52
CA ASP A 7 -5.04 3.29 17.73
C ASP A 7 -5.62 1.89 17.44
N ARG A 8 -5.14 1.25 16.35
CA ARG A 8 -5.63 -0.02 15.80
C ARG A 8 -7.05 0.04 15.21
N ASN A 9 -7.63 1.21 15.05
CA ASN A 9 -8.85 1.43 14.29
C ASN A 9 -8.50 1.96 12.91
N SER A 10 -9.24 1.54 11.91
CA SER A 10 -9.12 2.01 10.53
C SER A 10 -10.36 2.81 10.15
N ALA A 11 -10.20 3.80 9.30
CA ALA A 11 -11.32 4.51 8.71
C ALA A 11 -11.09 4.65 7.20
N ILE A 12 -12.12 4.37 6.42
CA ILE A 12 -12.14 4.55 4.96
C ILE A 12 -13.07 5.71 4.65
N PHE A 13 -12.56 6.69 3.92
CA PHE A 13 -13.30 7.88 3.50
C PHE A 13 -13.60 7.76 2.00
N GLU A 14 -14.87 7.84 1.63
CA GLU A 14 -15.30 7.83 0.24
C GLU A 14 -16.20 9.02 -0.05
N TYR A 15 -16.04 9.61 -1.24
CA TYR A 15 -16.99 10.60 -1.77
C TYR A 15 -17.89 9.91 -2.78
N ILE A 16 -19.18 9.79 -2.46
CA ILE A 16 -20.19 9.16 -3.32
C ILE A 16 -21.25 10.20 -3.65
N ASN A 17 -21.39 10.55 -4.92
CA ASN A 17 -22.33 11.59 -5.39
C ASN A 17 -22.18 12.92 -4.63
N GLY A 18 -20.94 13.32 -4.32
CA GLY A 18 -20.66 14.56 -3.59
C GLY A 18 -20.78 14.47 -2.06
N ASN A 19 -21.21 13.34 -1.52
CA ASN A 19 -21.33 13.13 -0.09
C ASN A 19 -20.14 12.34 0.46
N LEU A 20 -19.62 12.78 1.61
CA LEU A 20 -18.60 12.04 2.35
C LEU A 20 -19.24 10.87 3.11
N ILE A 21 -18.80 9.66 2.82
CA ILE A 21 -19.16 8.44 3.56
C ILE A 21 -17.91 7.96 4.31
N ILE A 22 -18.08 7.63 5.57
CA ILE A 22 -16.99 7.15 6.44
C ILE A 22 -17.35 5.76 6.93
N HIS A 23 -16.45 4.80 6.68
CA HIS A 23 -16.52 3.45 7.23
C HIS A 23 -15.43 3.32 8.31
N GLU A 24 -15.82 3.02 9.53
CA GLU A 24 -14.90 2.91 10.67
C GLU A 24 -14.97 1.53 11.29
N GLY A 25 -13.81 1.02 11.68
CA GLY A 25 -13.71 -0.25 12.40
C GLY A 25 -12.41 -0.97 12.13
N ARG A 26 -12.13 -1.99 12.94
CA ARG A 26 -10.95 -2.84 12.77
C ARG A 26 -11.01 -3.71 11.52
N GLU A 27 -12.19 -3.94 11.01
CA GLU A 27 -12.48 -4.69 9.79
C GLU A 27 -12.14 -3.90 8.51
N CYS A 28 -12.05 -2.57 8.60
CA CYS A 28 -11.67 -1.69 7.48
C CYS A 28 -10.17 -1.79 7.17
N GLN A 29 -9.68 -2.99 6.85
CA GLN A 29 -8.25 -3.26 6.65
C GLN A 29 -7.80 -3.15 5.19
N ILE A 30 -8.73 -3.23 4.26
CA ILE A 30 -8.44 -3.27 2.82
C ILE A 30 -9.22 -2.17 2.12
N MET A 31 -8.55 -1.47 1.24
CA MET A 31 -9.16 -0.49 0.35
C MET A 31 -8.56 -0.63 -1.05
N THR A 32 -9.40 -0.55 -2.07
CA THR A 32 -9.00 -0.47 -3.48
C THR A 32 -9.79 0.63 -4.20
N ASN A 33 -9.57 0.83 -5.50
CA ASN A 33 -10.08 2.00 -6.22
C ASN A 33 -11.60 2.04 -6.38
N SER A 34 -12.19 0.94 -6.91
CA SER A 34 -13.62 0.84 -7.21
C SER A 34 -14.05 -0.62 -7.31
N PRO A 35 -15.32 -0.93 -7.14
CA PRO A 35 -16.44 -0.06 -6.83
C PRO A 35 -16.37 0.52 -5.41
N THR A 36 -17.47 1.09 -4.89
CA THR A 36 -17.54 1.58 -3.51
C THR A 36 -17.26 0.47 -2.50
N TYR A 37 -16.85 0.84 -1.30
CA TYR A 37 -16.46 -0.11 -0.24
C TYR A 37 -17.56 -1.14 0.05
N ASP A 38 -18.81 -0.71 0.20
CA ASP A 38 -19.94 -1.61 0.46
C ASP A 38 -20.14 -2.65 -0.67
N LYS A 39 -19.99 -2.23 -1.92
CA LYS A 39 -20.05 -3.17 -3.07
C LYS A 39 -18.86 -4.13 -3.07
N GLN A 40 -17.69 -3.68 -2.65
CA GLN A 40 -16.51 -4.56 -2.52
C GLN A 40 -16.72 -5.59 -1.41
N LEU A 41 -17.34 -5.23 -0.29
CA LEU A 41 -17.69 -6.18 0.77
C LEU A 41 -18.69 -7.22 0.27
N THR A 42 -19.72 -6.82 -0.46
CA THR A 42 -20.71 -7.76 -1.06
C THR A 42 -20.02 -8.76 -2.00
N LEU A 43 -19.12 -8.28 -2.87
CA LEU A 43 -18.36 -9.16 -3.76
C LEU A 43 -17.42 -10.09 -2.99
N ASN A 44 -16.80 -9.60 -1.92
CA ASN A 44 -15.93 -10.40 -1.08
C ASN A 44 -16.70 -11.53 -0.38
N ASP A 45 -17.91 -11.27 0.09
CA ASP A 45 -18.76 -12.29 0.72
C ASP A 45 -19.20 -13.36 -0.29
N TYR A 46 -19.56 -12.94 -1.51
CA TYR A 46 -19.81 -13.89 -2.60
C TYR A 46 -18.62 -14.84 -2.84
N TRP A 47 -17.40 -14.31 -2.91
CA TRP A 47 -16.22 -15.14 -3.13
C TRP A 47 -15.86 -16.03 -1.93
N LYS A 48 -16.16 -15.61 -0.71
CA LYS A 48 -16.06 -16.48 0.48
C LYS A 48 -16.99 -17.67 0.38
N GLU A 49 -18.23 -17.46 -0.10
CA GLU A 49 -19.22 -18.50 -0.26
C GLU A 49 -18.84 -19.53 -1.33
N ILE A 50 -18.38 -19.09 -2.50
CA ILE A 50 -18.15 -19.98 -3.63
C ILE A 50 -16.77 -20.65 -3.64
N GLY A 51 -15.76 -20.14 -2.95
CA GLY A 51 -14.41 -20.64 -3.16
C GLY A 51 -13.44 -20.54 -2.01
N GLY A 52 -13.34 -19.38 -1.39
CA GLY A 52 -12.43 -19.15 -0.28
C GLY A 52 -11.00 -19.66 -0.52
N LEU A 53 -10.66 -20.79 0.08
CA LEU A 53 -9.32 -21.41 -0.05
C LEU A 53 -9.05 -22.04 -1.43
N VAL A 54 -10.09 -22.41 -2.17
CA VAL A 54 -9.95 -23.18 -3.42
C VAL A 54 -9.90 -22.27 -4.64
N MET A 55 -10.66 -21.18 -4.62
CA MET A 55 -10.78 -20.28 -5.77
C MET A 55 -10.84 -18.83 -5.34
N LEU A 56 -9.95 -18.01 -5.91
CA LEU A 56 -9.94 -16.57 -5.78
C LEU A 56 -9.97 -15.91 -7.16
N PRO A 57 -10.60 -14.72 -7.29
CA PRO A 57 -10.66 -14.05 -8.59
C PRO A 57 -9.27 -13.58 -9.02
N GLY A 58 -8.89 -13.85 -10.29
CA GLY A 58 -7.54 -13.63 -10.80
C GLY A 58 -7.33 -12.36 -11.61
N THR A 59 -8.35 -11.52 -11.84
CA THR A 59 -8.19 -10.35 -12.71
C THR A 59 -7.50 -9.17 -12.01
N ASN A 60 -7.10 -8.17 -12.81
CA ASN A 60 -6.50 -6.93 -12.32
C ASN A 60 -7.55 -5.90 -11.85
N ARG A 61 -8.84 -6.22 -11.91
CA ARG A 61 -9.91 -5.35 -11.43
C ARG A 61 -9.75 -5.06 -9.95
N ALA A 62 -10.11 -3.85 -9.54
CA ALA A 62 -9.96 -3.42 -8.16
C ALA A 62 -10.75 -4.31 -7.17
N SER A 63 -11.96 -4.73 -7.55
CA SER A 63 -12.77 -5.66 -6.75
C SER A 63 -12.09 -7.02 -6.54
N ASP A 64 -11.47 -7.57 -7.57
CA ASP A 64 -10.80 -8.87 -7.48
C ASP A 64 -9.52 -8.78 -6.64
N ARG A 65 -8.79 -7.66 -6.77
CA ARG A 65 -7.65 -7.37 -5.91
C ARG A 65 -8.06 -7.20 -4.44
N PHE A 66 -9.23 -6.58 -4.19
CA PHE A 66 -9.79 -6.45 -2.85
C PHE A 66 -10.05 -7.83 -2.23
N VAL A 67 -10.71 -8.73 -2.96
CA VAL A 67 -11.00 -10.10 -2.49
C VAL A 67 -9.71 -10.85 -2.17
N ARG A 68 -8.72 -10.82 -3.07
CA ARG A 68 -7.43 -11.47 -2.81
C ARG A 68 -6.70 -10.89 -1.61
N ALA A 69 -6.66 -9.56 -1.49
CA ALA A 69 -6.05 -8.89 -0.34
C ALA A 69 -6.74 -9.28 0.97
N SER A 70 -8.08 -9.27 0.99
CA SER A 70 -8.88 -9.63 2.16
C SER A 70 -8.62 -11.08 2.61
N PHE A 71 -8.57 -11.99 1.66
CA PHE A 71 -8.26 -13.39 1.95
C PHE A 71 -6.85 -13.56 2.51
N TYR A 72 -5.84 -13.03 1.80
CA TYR A 72 -4.44 -13.25 2.19
C TYR A 72 -4.08 -12.55 3.50
N ILE A 73 -4.57 -11.33 3.76
CA ILE A 73 -4.25 -10.64 5.02
C ILE A 73 -4.81 -11.38 6.24
N GLN A 74 -5.97 -12.02 6.09
CA GLN A 74 -6.57 -12.84 7.15
C GLN A 74 -5.87 -14.19 7.31
N ALA A 75 -5.31 -14.73 6.22
CA ALA A 75 -4.59 -16.01 6.22
C ALA A 75 -3.13 -15.88 6.68
N LEU A 76 -2.60 -14.68 6.85
CA LEU A 76 -1.24 -14.50 7.37
C LEU A 76 -1.12 -15.07 8.78
N PRO A 77 0.00 -15.77 9.08
CA PRO A 77 0.23 -16.29 10.42
C PRO A 77 0.35 -15.16 11.45
N GLN A 78 -0.28 -15.36 12.61
CA GLN A 78 -0.10 -14.46 13.74
C GLN A 78 1.25 -14.76 14.39
N THR A 79 2.16 -13.81 14.37
CA THR A 79 3.52 -13.97 14.90
C THR A 79 4.08 -12.64 15.41
N ASP A 80 4.93 -12.72 16.43
CA ASP A 80 5.68 -11.55 16.92
C ASP A 80 7.00 -11.33 16.17
N ASN A 81 7.35 -12.20 15.23
CA ASN A 81 8.51 -12.03 14.38
C ASN A 81 8.25 -10.96 13.32
N PHE A 82 8.74 -9.75 13.57
CA PHE A 82 8.50 -8.59 12.68
C PHE A 82 8.97 -8.85 11.24
N ARG A 83 10.03 -9.63 11.02
CA ARG A 83 10.52 -9.95 9.66
C ARG A 83 9.50 -10.78 8.90
N GLN A 84 8.88 -11.75 9.56
CA GLN A 84 7.80 -12.56 8.97
C GLN A 84 6.57 -11.71 8.67
N VAL A 85 6.19 -10.82 9.59
CA VAL A 85 5.05 -9.92 9.38
C VAL A 85 5.29 -9.02 8.17
N VAL A 86 6.43 -8.33 8.09
CA VAL A 86 6.76 -7.45 6.96
C VAL A 86 6.82 -8.23 5.64
N ALA A 87 7.47 -9.39 5.64
CA ALA A 87 7.55 -10.25 4.45
C ALA A 87 6.16 -10.73 4.00
N GLY A 88 5.30 -11.13 4.94
CA GLY A 88 3.91 -11.52 4.67
C GLY A 88 3.11 -10.39 4.03
N VAL A 89 3.16 -9.18 4.60
CA VAL A 89 2.48 -8.02 4.03
C VAL A 89 2.97 -7.70 2.62
N PHE A 90 4.28 -7.72 2.37
CA PHE A 90 4.81 -7.57 1.01
C PHE A 90 4.32 -8.68 0.08
N GLY A 91 4.22 -9.92 0.56
CA GLY A 91 3.65 -11.04 -0.18
C GLY A 91 2.21 -10.77 -0.65
N VAL A 92 1.36 -10.28 0.25
CA VAL A 92 -0.01 -9.86 -0.08
C VAL A 92 -0.01 -8.73 -1.10
N MET A 93 0.80 -7.69 -0.89
CA MET A 93 0.87 -6.55 -1.82
C MET A 93 1.35 -6.94 -3.21
N ARG A 94 2.32 -7.86 -3.32
CA ARG A 94 2.80 -8.38 -4.60
C ARG A 94 1.72 -9.17 -5.32
N ASN A 95 0.93 -9.97 -4.60
CA ASN A 95 -0.18 -10.73 -5.16
C ASN A 95 -1.26 -9.84 -5.78
N VAL A 96 -1.50 -8.66 -5.22
CA VAL A 96 -2.51 -7.71 -5.72
C VAL A 96 -1.92 -6.60 -6.60
N SER A 97 -0.63 -6.70 -6.93
CA SER A 97 0.06 -5.76 -7.82
C SER A 97 -0.21 -6.07 -9.27
N ILE A 98 -0.23 -5.03 -10.09
CA ILE A 98 -0.32 -5.13 -11.54
C ILE A 98 1.10 -5.07 -12.12
N PRO A 99 1.54 -6.06 -12.89
CA PRO A 99 2.88 -6.06 -13.48
C PRO A 99 3.17 -4.78 -14.25
N LEU A 100 4.41 -4.30 -14.15
CA LEU A 100 4.84 -3.06 -14.81
C LEU A 100 4.80 -3.22 -16.32
N GLY A 101 4.15 -2.26 -17.00
CA GLY A 101 4.16 -2.14 -18.46
C GLY A 101 3.23 -3.10 -19.19
N ILE A 102 2.35 -3.83 -18.50
CA ILE A 102 1.37 -4.64 -19.22
C ILE A 102 0.37 -3.77 -19.97
N SER A 103 0.00 -4.22 -21.15
CA SER A 103 -1.06 -3.64 -21.97
C SER A 103 -1.77 -4.73 -22.77
N ILE A 104 -2.99 -4.45 -23.18
CA ILE A 104 -3.74 -5.25 -24.15
C ILE A 104 -4.32 -4.31 -25.20
N PRO A 105 -4.62 -4.81 -26.42
CA PRO A 105 -5.08 -3.95 -27.53
C PRO A 105 -6.27 -3.06 -27.14
N GLU A 106 -7.22 -3.61 -26.37
CA GLU A 106 -8.43 -2.89 -25.94
C GLU A 106 -8.19 -1.95 -24.75
N GLN A 107 -7.04 -2.10 -24.05
CA GLN A 107 -6.65 -1.28 -22.90
C GLN A 107 -5.15 -1.00 -22.92
N PRO A 108 -4.68 -0.11 -23.81
CA PRO A 108 -3.24 0.16 -23.96
C PRO A 108 -2.62 0.88 -22.76
N ASN A 109 -3.43 1.50 -21.91
CA ASN A 109 -3.00 2.32 -20.77
C ASN A 109 -3.38 1.72 -19.43
N ILE A 110 -3.08 0.44 -19.22
CA ILE A 110 -3.32 -0.21 -17.92
C ILE A 110 -2.40 0.40 -16.86
N ALA A 111 -2.99 0.92 -15.79
CA ALA A 111 -2.24 1.46 -14.67
C ALA A 111 -1.47 0.34 -13.95
N SER A 112 -0.14 0.36 -14.07
CA SER A 112 0.74 -0.62 -13.45
C SER A 112 1.21 -0.18 -12.07
N THR A 113 1.52 -1.15 -11.20
CA THR A 113 2.17 -0.87 -9.92
C THR A 113 3.60 -0.38 -10.17
N ARG A 114 3.94 0.78 -9.64
CA ARG A 114 5.26 1.41 -9.75
C ARG A 114 6.14 1.15 -8.54
N TRP A 115 5.55 1.10 -7.36
CA TRP A 115 6.21 0.83 -6.08
C TRP A 115 5.24 0.22 -5.09
N ARG A 116 5.80 -0.33 -4.01
CA ARG A 116 5.07 -0.80 -2.83
C ARG A 116 5.73 -0.24 -1.59
N THR A 117 4.94 0.05 -0.59
CA THR A 117 5.44 0.55 0.69
C THR A 117 4.77 -0.19 1.84
N VAL A 118 5.52 -0.42 2.91
CA VAL A 118 5.02 -0.97 4.17
C VAL A 118 5.49 -0.07 5.30
N ALA A 119 4.56 0.39 6.14
CA ALA A 119 4.86 1.17 7.33
C ALA A 119 4.70 0.29 8.58
N ASP A 120 5.81 -0.11 9.19
CA ASP A 120 5.81 -0.74 10.51
C ASP A 120 5.66 0.37 11.58
N GLN A 121 4.44 0.60 11.99
CA GLN A 121 4.11 1.67 12.94
C GLN A 121 4.66 1.38 14.35
N LYS A 122 4.73 0.10 14.75
CA LYS A 122 5.26 -0.33 16.05
C LYS A 122 6.75 -0.01 16.16
N ASN A 123 7.54 -0.39 15.17
CA ASN A 123 8.98 -0.20 15.15
C ASN A 123 9.42 1.12 14.50
N LYS A 124 8.47 1.90 13.94
CA LYS A 124 8.71 3.15 13.23
C LYS A 124 9.69 3.00 12.08
N VAL A 125 9.43 2.00 11.24
CA VAL A 125 10.24 1.68 10.04
C VAL A 125 9.35 1.79 8.81
N TYR A 126 9.84 2.50 7.80
CA TYR A 126 9.18 2.63 6.51
C TYR A 126 9.95 1.86 5.45
N TYR A 127 9.32 0.87 4.84
CA TYR A 127 9.89 0.04 3.79
C TYR A 127 9.40 0.51 2.42
N PHE A 128 10.28 0.44 1.44
CA PHE A 128 9.99 0.79 0.06
C PHE A 128 10.56 -0.26 -0.90
N GLU A 129 9.74 -0.66 -1.88
CA GLU A 129 10.09 -1.55 -2.98
C GLU A 129 9.73 -0.89 -4.31
N SER A 130 10.71 -0.62 -5.15
CA SER A 130 10.48 -0.20 -6.53
C SER A 130 10.21 -1.43 -7.40
N THR A 131 9.29 -1.32 -8.36
CA THR A 131 9.09 -2.40 -9.35
C THR A 131 10.23 -2.46 -10.39
N LEU A 132 11.10 -1.47 -10.42
CA LEU A 132 12.28 -1.41 -11.28
C LEU A 132 13.55 -1.95 -10.61
N SER A 133 13.48 -2.36 -9.34
CA SER A 133 14.60 -2.88 -8.58
C SER A 133 14.20 -4.19 -7.87
N PRO A 134 15.07 -5.21 -7.85
CA PRO A 134 14.80 -6.43 -7.08
C PRO A 134 14.93 -6.22 -5.57
N ASP A 135 15.47 -5.07 -5.14
CA ASP A 135 15.83 -4.82 -3.75
C ASP A 135 14.76 -4.02 -3.02
N ILE A 136 14.68 -4.26 -1.71
CA ILE A 136 13.90 -3.49 -0.77
C ILE A 136 14.85 -2.67 0.10
N PHE A 137 14.55 -1.40 0.27
CA PHE A 137 15.20 -0.59 1.28
C PHE A 137 14.20 -0.12 2.34
N TRP A 138 14.72 0.30 3.49
CA TRP A 138 13.89 0.85 4.54
C TRP A 138 14.56 2.04 5.22
N ILE A 139 13.75 2.80 5.93
CA ILE A 139 14.16 3.94 6.72
C ILE A 139 13.68 3.72 8.16
N ASN A 140 14.60 3.63 9.10
CA ASN A 140 14.25 3.74 10.51
C ASN A 140 14.05 5.21 10.84
N PHE A 141 12.90 5.61 11.37
CA PHE A 141 12.62 7.00 11.69
C PHE A 141 13.53 7.56 12.77
N LYS A 142 14.03 6.71 13.68
CA LYS A 142 15.03 7.09 14.69
C LYS A 142 16.36 7.59 14.11
N ASP A 143 16.67 7.20 12.86
CA ASP A 143 17.91 7.59 12.17
C ASP A 143 17.74 8.94 11.42
N LEU A 144 16.56 9.55 11.50
CA LEU A 144 16.24 10.84 10.90
C LEU A 144 16.05 11.93 11.98
N ASN A 145 16.35 13.16 11.60
CA ASN A 145 16.13 14.33 12.48
C ASN A 145 14.86 15.05 12.06
N PHE A 146 13.81 14.98 12.90
CA PHE A 146 12.53 15.66 12.71
C PHE A 146 12.33 16.88 13.60
N LYS A 147 13.40 17.40 14.26
CA LYS A 147 13.30 18.58 15.12
C LYS A 147 12.93 19.80 14.28
N THR A 148 12.22 20.75 14.91
CA THR A 148 11.92 22.04 14.29
C THR A 148 13.21 22.70 13.82
N GLY A 149 13.23 23.19 12.58
CA GLY A 149 14.41 23.80 11.97
C GLY A 149 15.42 22.81 11.37
N ALA A 150 15.19 21.50 11.46
CA ALA A 150 16.05 20.53 10.79
C ALA A 150 16.01 20.75 9.27
N PRO A 151 17.15 20.58 8.56
CA PRO A 151 17.19 20.76 7.13
C PRO A 151 16.35 19.72 6.40
N VAL A 152 15.65 20.15 5.35
CA VAL A 152 14.91 19.24 4.47
C VAL A 152 15.90 18.34 3.73
N LYS A 153 15.59 17.05 3.70
CA LYS A 153 16.39 16.05 3.03
C LYS A 153 15.52 15.24 2.08
N LYS A 154 16.10 14.76 0.99
CA LYS A 154 15.43 13.92 -0.01
C LYS A 154 16.25 12.67 -0.31
N LEU A 155 15.57 11.59 -0.68
CA LEU A 155 16.13 10.41 -1.32
C LEU A 155 15.59 10.35 -2.75
N THR A 156 16.48 10.38 -3.75
CA THR A 156 16.08 10.35 -5.16
C THR A 156 15.84 8.91 -5.59
N LEU A 157 14.65 8.63 -6.14
CA LEU A 157 14.23 7.28 -6.57
C LEU A 157 14.16 7.13 -8.10
N THR A 158 14.39 8.21 -8.85
CA THR A 158 14.24 8.26 -10.32
C THR A 158 15.55 8.06 -11.08
N GLY A 159 16.66 7.89 -10.38
CA GLY A 159 17.98 7.65 -10.94
C GLY A 159 18.24 6.17 -11.24
N ARG A 160 19.49 5.86 -11.58
CA ARG A 160 19.98 4.47 -11.73
C ARG A 160 20.41 3.85 -10.40
N GLU A 161 20.28 4.59 -9.31
CA GLU A 161 20.72 4.12 -7.99
C GLU A 161 19.78 3.04 -7.46
N ILE A 162 20.38 1.97 -6.98
CA ILE A 162 19.70 0.87 -6.31
C ILE A 162 19.95 1.04 -4.81
N TYR A 163 18.87 1.07 -4.03
CA TYR A 163 18.94 1.11 -2.58
C TYR A 163 18.51 -0.24 -2.03
N ALA A 164 19.33 -0.79 -1.13
CA ALA A 164 19.04 -2.00 -0.38
C ALA A 164 19.32 -1.77 1.10
N GLY A 165 18.57 -2.40 1.99
CA GLY A 165 18.78 -2.31 3.43
C GLY A 165 18.38 -0.93 4.00
N ASN A 166 19.00 -0.50 5.10
CA ASN A 166 18.73 0.79 5.71
C ASN A 166 19.36 1.94 4.89
N ALA A 167 18.51 2.74 4.27
CA ALA A 167 18.90 3.87 3.41
C ALA A 167 18.88 5.24 4.12
N ALA A 168 18.72 5.31 5.43
CA ALA A 168 18.65 6.58 6.16
C ALA A 168 19.89 7.48 5.94
N GLY A 169 21.07 6.90 5.81
CA GLY A 169 22.33 7.61 5.52
C GLY A 169 22.49 8.09 4.06
N ARG A 170 21.56 7.74 3.16
CA ARG A 170 21.62 8.08 1.74
C ARG A 170 20.84 9.34 1.38
N PHE A 171 20.16 9.94 2.34
CA PHE A 171 19.45 11.20 2.15
C PHE A 171 20.40 12.36 1.91
N GLN A 172 20.08 13.18 0.91
CA GLN A 172 20.81 14.37 0.53
C GLN A 172 20.01 15.64 0.90
N ALA A 173 20.65 16.80 0.94
CA ALA A 173 19.98 18.06 1.12
C ALA A 173 18.90 18.25 0.04
N GLY A 174 17.73 18.72 0.45
CA GLY A 174 16.58 18.96 -0.43
C GLY A 174 16.01 20.37 -0.21
N LYS A 175 15.15 20.79 -1.11
CA LYS A 175 14.33 22.00 -0.93
C LYS A 175 12.98 21.57 -0.36
N SER A 176 12.36 22.44 0.43
CA SER A 176 10.97 22.24 0.89
C SER A 176 10.03 22.06 -0.32
N LEU A 177 9.08 21.15 -0.19
CA LEU A 177 7.98 21.06 -1.14
C LEU A 177 7.07 22.26 -0.92
N HIS A 178 6.85 23.05 -1.98
CA HIS A 178 5.76 24.01 -1.99
C HIS A 178 4.50 23.25 -2.43
N PHE A 179 3.57 23.05 -1.51
CA PHE A 179 2.24 22.59 -1.87
C PHE A 179 1.59 23.68 -2.73
N LEU A 180 1.20 23.33 -3.94
CA LEU A 180 0.30 24.15 -4.72
C LEU A 180 -1.04 24.14 -3.98
N PHE A 181 -1.36 25.23 -3.30
CA PHE A 181 -2.73 25.42 -2.86
C PHE A 181 -3.59 25.42 -4.12
N GLY A 182 -4.55 24.50 -4.18
CA GLY A 182 -5.48 24.44 -5.31
C GLY A 182 -6.13 25.81 -5.52
N ILE A 183 -6.11 26.23 -6.78
CA ILE A 183 -6.81 27.42 -7.25
C ILE A 183 -8.31 27.11 -7.22
#